data_d0f4dad2ae84b631e147913bfd86a673
#
_entry.id   d0f4dad2ae84b631e147913bfd86a673
#
_cell.length_a   1.000
_cell.length_b   1.000
_cell.length_c   1.000
_cell.angle_alpha   90.00
_cell.angle_beta   90.00
_cell.angle_gamma   90.00
#
_symmetry.space_group_name_H-M   'P 1'
#
loop_
_entity.id
_entity.type
_entity.pdbx_description
1 polymer ?
#
loop_
_entity_poly.entity_id
_entity_poly.type
_entity_poly.pdbx_seq_one_letter_code
_entity_poly.pdbx_strand_id
1 'polypeptide(L)'
;MVDLKRIRQNPEEIRQAIRLKGVDLDLDALLALDREVQGLKARLQEIQTQRNRIAKEVPKAPPEAREALIAQGKALAEEARKLEEELREKEAHLQELLLKVPLPPWPGAPVGPDDRANVEIKRVGAPPEFPFPPLDHVRLLEKNGWGEPRVSQVSGSRSYALRGDLALYELALIRFAMDFMAKKGFIPLTLPSYAREAAFIGTGHFPAAKDQVWPIAGTDLYLTGTAEVVLNALHAGEILKKEELPKRYAGYAPAFRSEAGSFGKDVRGLMRVHQFHKVEQYVLTEASLEASDQAFQELLQNAEEILRLLELPYRLIEVSTGDMGPGKWRQVDLEVFVPSEGRYRETHSCSALLDWQARRANLRYRDQEGRVRYAYTLNNTALATPRILVMLLENHQLPDGRVRVPEALIPYMGKEVLEPCV
;
A
#
# COMPACT_ATOMS: atom_id res chain seq x y z
N MET A 1 3.43 -10.31 -4.84
CA MET A 1 4.50 -11.29 -5.17
C MET A 1 4.39 -11.67 -6.64
N VAL A 2 5.48 -11.76 -7.35
CA VAL A 2 5.47 -12.24 -8.74
C VAL A 2 5.35 -13.77 -8.76
N ASP A 3 4.65 -14.31 -9.78
CA ASP A 3 4.53 -15.76 -9.97
C ASP A 3 5.90 -16.39 -10.22
N LEU A 4 6.26 -17.41 -9.44
CA LEU A 4 7.55 -18.11 -9.57
C LEU A 4 7.71 -18.77 -10.96
N LYS A 5 6.60 -19.21 -11.59
CA LYS A 5 6.62 -19.73 -12.95
C LYS A 5 7.02 -18.63 -13.95
N ARG A 6 6.49 -17.39 -13.77
CA ARG A 6 6.88 -16.24 -14.62
C ARG A 6 8.35 -15.90 -14.43
N ILE A 7 8.87 -15.95 -13.18
CA ILE A 7 10.28 -15.69 -12.89
C ILE A 7 11.17 -16.69 -13.62
N ARG A 8 10.84 -17.99 -13.60
CA ARG A 8 11.57 -19.04 -14.31
C ARG A 8 11.53 -18.88 -15.83
N GLN A 9 10.38 -18.48 -16.37
CA GLN A 9 10.18 -18.37 -17.82
C GLN A 9 10.81 -17.10 -18.42
N ASN A 10 10.79 -16.00 -17.67
CA ASN A 10 11.25 -14.68 -18.12
C ASN A 10 12.19 -14.01 -17.10
N PRO A 11 13.34 -14.63 -16.76
CA PRO A 11 14.23 -14.09 -15.74
C PRO A 11 14.79 -12.71 -16.10
N GLU A 12 14.98 -12.41 -17.39
CA GLU A 12 15.50 -11.11 -17.83
C GLU A 12 14.52 -9.95 -17.62
N GLU A 13 13.21 -10.20 -17.77
CA GLU A 13 12.16 -9.22 -17.42
C GLU A 13 12.25 -8.85 -15.93
N ILE A 14 12.43 -9.85 -15.07
CA ILE A 14 12.54 -9.66 -13.62
C ILE A 14 13.84 -8.97 -13.25
N ARG A 15 14.96 -9.34 -13.90
CA ARG A 15 16.26 -8.69 -13.72
C ARG A 15 16.18 -7.21 -14.08
N GLN A 16 15.49 -6.90 -15.18
CA GLN A 16 15.25 -5.52 -15.57
C GLN A 16 14.39 -4.78 -14.54
N ALA A 17 13.31 -5.39 -14.02
CA ALA A 17 12.47 -4.78 -12.99
C ALA A 17 13.25 -4.50 -11.70
N ILE A 18 14.12 -5.42 -11.27
CA ILE A 18 15.02 -5.25 -10.11
C ILE A 18 15.91 -4.00 -10.32
N ARG A 19 16.53 -3.87 -11.49
CA ARG A 19 17.39 -2.70 -11.82
C ARG A 19 16.60 -1.40 -11.87
N LEU A 20 15.45 -1.39 -12.57
CA LEU A 20 14.63 -0.19 -12.77
C LEU A 20 14.07 0.35 -11.46
N LYS A 21 13.75 -0.54 -10.53
CA LYS A 21 13.18 -0.17 -9.22
C LYS A 21 14.21 -0.10 -8.09
N GLY A 22 15.49 -0.32 -8.37
CA GLY A 22 16.56 -0.24 -7.39
C GLY A 22 16.41 -1.23 -6.22
N VAL A 23 15.83 -2.42 -6.48
CA VAL A 23 15.61 -3.43 -5.43
C VAL A 23 16.91 -4.21 -5.19
N ASP A 24 17.30 -4.36 -3.93
CA ASP A 24 18.43 -5.19 -3.52
C ASP A 24 17.99 -6.66 -3.46
N LEU A 25 18.15 -7.36 -4.59
CA LEU A 25 17.82 -8.78 -4.74
C LEU A 25 18.75 -9.45 -5.77
N ASP A 26 19.44 -10.50 -5.34
CA ASP A 26 20.17 -11.41 -6.24
C ASP A 26 19.20 -12.44 -6.84
N LEU A 27 18.83 -12.20 -8.10
CA LEU A 27 17.91 -13.09 -8.82
C LEU A 27 18.55 -14.46 -9.12
N ASP A 28 19.86 -14.52 -9.34
CA ASP A 28 20.54 -15.78 -9.65
C ASP A 28 20.61 -16.68 -8.41
N ALA A 29 20.84 -16.09 -7.22
CA ALA A 29 20.74 -16.79 -5.95
C ALA A 29 19.32 -17.32 -5.69
N LEU A 30 18.28 -16.52 -5.97
CA LEU A 30 16.89 -16.97 -5.86
C LEU A 30 16.60 -18.16 -6.77
N LEU A 31 17.00 -18.10 -8.05
CA LEU A 31 16.81 -19.16 -9.03
C LEU A 31 17.61 -20.42 -8.71
N ALA A 32 18.80 -20.28 -8.11
CA ALA A 32 19.60 -21.41 -7.63
C ALA A 32 18.88 -22.11 -6.46
N LEU A 33 18.43 -21.35 -5.48
CA LEU A 33 17.67 -21.88 -4.34
C LEU A 33 16.37 -22.57 -4.78
N ASP A 34 15.69 -22.00 -5.76
CA ASP A 34 14.48 -22.64 -6.32
C ASP A 34 14.78 -23.99 -6.97
N ARG A 35 15.91 -24.13 -7.72
CA ARG A 35 16.34 -25.42 -8.26
C ARG A 35 16.65 -26.44 -7.16
N GLU A 36 17.29 -26.01 -6.06
CA GLU A 36 17.56 -26.88 -4.91
C GLU A 36 16.25 -27.38 -4.28
N VAL A 37 15.26 -26.48 -4.05
CA VAL A 37 13.96 -26.84 -3.53
C VAL A 37 13.25 -27.86 -4.43
N GLN A 38 13.31 -27.67 -5.75
CA GLN A 38 12.75 -28.63 -6.71
C GLN A 38 13.45 -29.99 -6.65
N GLY A 39 14.78 -30.00 -6.53
CA GLY A 39 15.59 -31.22 -6.39
C GLY A 39 15.23 -32.00 -5.13
N LEU A 40 15.10 -31.33 -3.99
CA LEU A 40 14.67 -31.94 -2.72
C LEU A 40 13.27 -32.53 -2.82
N LYS A 41 12.33 -31.82 -3.43
CA LYS A 41 10.94 -32.34 -3.66
C LYS A 41 10.94 -33.58 -4.53
N ALA A 42 11.72 -33.60 -5.61
CA ALA A 42 11.87 -34.77 -6.47
C ALA A 42 12.45 -35.98 -5.70
N ARG A 43 13.49 -35.74 -4.90
CA ARG A 43 14.12 -36.80 -4.09
C ARG A 43 13.16 -37.36 -3.03
N LEU A 44 12.41 -36.50 -2.36
CA LEU A 44 11.38 -36.95 -1.39
C LEU A 44 10.29 -37.78 -2.09
N GLN A 45 9.87 -37.41 -3.28
CA GLN A 45 8.91 -38.16 -4.08
C GLN A 45 9.44 -39.56 -4.46
N GLU A 46 10.72 -39.67 -4.84
CA GLU A 46 11.38 -40.95 -5.10
C GLU A 46 11.42 -41.82 -3.84
N ILE A 47 11.84 -41.28 -2.70
CA ILE A 47 11.87 -41.98 -1.43
C ILE A 47 10.47 -42.47 -1.07
N GLN A 48 9.45 -41.63 -1.19
CA GLN A 48 8.07 -42.05 -0.90
C GLN A 48 7.60 -43.20 -1.80
N THR A 49 7.97 -43.17 -3.08
CA THR A 49 7.67 -44.24 -4.03
C THR A 49 8.37 -45.55 -3.63
N GLN A 50 9.65 -45.47 -3.27
CA GLN A 50 10.43 -46.64 -2.80
C GLN A 50 9.84 -47.20 -1.50
N ARG A 51 9.51 -46.38 -0.51
CA ARG A 51 8.89 -46.81 0.74
C ARG A 51 7.55 -47.49 0.51
N ASN A 52 6.70 -46.96 -0.38
CA ASN A 52 5.43 -47.58 -0.76
C ASN A 52 5.62 -48.93 -1.41
N ARG A 53 6.67 -49.11 -2.22
CA ARG A 53 7.04 -50.40 -2.82
C ARG A 53 7.46 -51.39 -1.76
N ILE A 54 8.39 -51.02 -0.88
CA ILE A 54 8.88 -51.87 0.23
C ILE A 54 7.70 -52.33 1.12
N ALA A 55 6.80 -51.37 1.47
CA ALA A 55 5.64 -51.70 2.28
C ALA A 55 4.73 -52.79 1.65
N LYS A 56 4.64 -52.85 0.33
CA LYS A 56 3.87 -53.87 -0.43
C LYS A 56 4.65 -55.18 -0.54
N GLU A 57 5.99 -55.14 -0.52
CA GLU A 57 6.86 -56.31 -0.67
C GLU A 57 7.07 -57.04 0.66
N VAL A 58 7.19 -56.35 1.81
CA VAL A 58 7.41 -56.93 3.12
C VAL A 58 6.46 -58.06 3.48
N PRO A 59 5.13 -57.96 3.30
CA PRO A 59 4.21 -59.03 3.63
C PRO A 59 4.39 -60.30 2.78
N LYS A 60 4.98 -60.16 1.57
CA LYS A 60 5.15 -61.22 0.58
C LYS A 60 6.53 -61.84 0.62
N ALA A 61 7.46 -61.22 1.31
CA ALA A 61 8.86 -61.64 1.37
C ALA A 61 9.07 -62.82 2.30
N PRO A 62 10.00 -63.73 2.01
CA PRO A 62 10.42 -64.77 2.93
C PRO A 62 11.07 -64.17 4.18
N PRO A 63 11.07 -64.88 5.33
CA PRO A 63 11.53 -64.35 6.60
C PRO A 63 12.95 -63.72 6.54
N GLU A 64 13.88 -64.31 5.83
CA GLU A 64 15.26 -63.85 5.65
C GLU A 64 15.36 -62.51 4.90
N ALA A 65 14.50 -62.26 3.91
CA ALA A 65 14.47 -61.03 3.16
C ALA A 65 13.65 -59.93 3.85
N ARG A 66 12.74 -60.30 4.73
CA ARG A 66 11.81 -59.37 5.40
C ARG A 66 12.56 -58.39 6.32
N GLU A 67 13.55 -58.85 7.09
CA GLU A 67 14.37 -57.99 7.96
C GLU A 67 15.16 -56.94 7.16
N ALA A 68 15.75 -57.33 6.03
CA ALA A 68 16.50 -56.41 5.15
C ALA A 68 15.56 -55.34 4.54
N LEU A 69 14.35 -55.70 4.11
CA LEU A 69 13.36 -54.75 3.62
C LEU A 69 12.89 -53.78 4.70
N ILE A 70 12.68 -54.28 5.92
CA ILE A 70 12.30 -53.41 7.07
C ILE A 70 13.46 -52.44 7.41
N ALA A 71 14.70 -52.91 7.43
CA ALA A 71 15.87 -52.06 7.66
C ALA A 71 16.03 -50.99 6.58
N GLN A 72 15.84 -51.36 5.29
CA GLN A 72 15.84 -50.42 4.18
C GLN A 72 14.71 -49.39 4.30
N GLY A 73 13.49 -49.81 4.67
CA GLY A 73 12.36 -48.92 4.91
C GLY A 73 12.62 -47.90 6.04
N LYS A 74 13.30 -48.35 7.12
CA LYS A 74 13.71 -47.46 8.22
C LYS A 74 14.80 -46.46 7.78
N ALA A 75 15.79 -46.90 7.00
CA ALA A 75 16.82 -45.99 6.48
C ALA A 75 16.25 -44.91 5.56
N LEU A 76 15.32 -45.28 4.65
CA LEU A 76 14.63 -44.34 3.80
C LEU A 76 13.75 -43.37 4.60
N ALA A 77 13.15 -43.81 5.71
CA ALA A 77 12.36 -42.92 6.57
C ALA A 77 13.24 -41.87 7.27
N GLU A 78 14.43 -42.27 7.71
CA GLU A 78 15.38 -41.35 8.35
C GLU A 78 15.95 -40.34 7.31
N GLU A 79 16.26 -40.83 6.09
CA GLU A 79 16.68 -39.94 4.96
C GLU A 79 15.57 -38.93 4.65
N ALA A 80 14.30 -39.39 4.53
CA ALA A 80 13.17 -38.49 4.27
C ALA A 80 13.03 -37.40 5.34
N ARG A 81 13.14 -37.77 6.61
CA ARG A 81 13.04 -36.82 7.73
C ARG A 81 14.09 -35.70 7.62
N LYS A 82 15.34 -36.03 7.31
CA LYS A 82 16.42 -35.04 7.14
C LYS A 82 16.16 -34.12 5.93
N LEU A 83 15.72 -34.69 4.82
CA LEU A 83 15.41 -33.91 3.61
C LEU A 83 14.17 -33.03 3.79
N GLU A 84 13.17 -33.47 4.56
CA GLU A 84 11.98 -32.64 4.91
C GLU A 84 12.37 -31.43 5.76
N GLU A 85 13.31 -31.60 6.68
CA GLU A 85 13.82 -30.49 7.51
C GLU A 85 14.58 -29.48 6.65
N GLU A 86 15.50 -29.96 5.80
CA GLU A 86 16.24 -29.12 4.84
C GLU A 86 15.29 -28.41 3.85
N LEU A 87 14.30 -29.12 3.33
CA LEU A 87 13.29 -28.56 2.42
C LEU A 87 12.54 -27.41 3.10
N ARG A 88 12.09 -27.60 4.34
CA ARG A 88 11.34 -26.57 5.07
C ARG A 88 12.18 -25.29 5.25
N GLU A 89 13.46 -25.42 5.59
CA GLU A 89 14.36 -24.27 5.75
C GLU A 89 14.57 -23.54 4.41
N LYS A 90 14.82 -24.30 3.34
CA LYS A 90 15.03 -23.72 2.02
C LYS A 90 13.76 -23.09 1.43
N GLU A 91 12.59 -23.68 1.66
CA GLU A 91 11.29 -23.10 1.27
C GLU A 91 11.01 -21.79 2.01
N ALA A 92 11.31 -21.72 3.32
CA ALA A 92 11.16 -20.48 4.08
C ALA A 92 12.06 -19.38 3.53
N HIS A 93 13.33 -19.68 3.26
CA HIS A 93 14.27 -18.73 2.68
C HIS A 93 13.87 -18.31 1.26
N LEU A 94 13.41 -19.25 0.42
CA LEU A 94 12.91 -18.95 -0.91
C LEU A 94 11.69 -18.01 -0.84
N GLN A 95 10.78 -18.23 0.10
CA GLN A 95 9.63 -17.36 0.33
C GLN A 95 10.04 -15.94 0.72
N GLU A 96 11.05 -15.78 1.59
CA GLU A 96 11.59 -14.46 1.94
C GLU A 96 12.14 -13.71 0.72
N LEU A 97 12.88 -14.40 -0.15
CA LEU A 97 13.41 -13.81 -1.38
C LEU A 97 12.28 -13.45 -2.37
N LEU A 98 11.28 -14.32 -2.52
CA LEU A 98 10.12 -14.08 -3.38
C LEU A 98 9.31 -12.84 -2.95
N LEU A 99 9.24 -12.56 -1.65
CA LEU A 99 8.59 -11.36 -1.14
C LEU A 99 9.31 -10.06 -1.54
N LYS A 100 10.58 -10.12 -1.91
CA LYS A 100 11.36 -8.97 -2.39
C LYS A 100 11.24 -8.74 -3.89
N VAL A 101 10.78 -9.73 -4.66
CA VAL A 101 10.70 -9.62 -6.13
C VAL A 101 9.74 -8.51 -6.54
N PRO A 102 10.22 -7.48 -7.27
CA PRO A 102 9.38 -6.39 -7.72
C PRO A 102 8.49 -6.82 -8.90
N LEU A 103 7.32 -6.18 -9.00
CA LEU A 103 6.50 -6.29 -10.20
C LEU A 103 7.15 -5.48 -11.32
N PRO A 104 7.30 -6.02 -12.55
CA PRO A 104 7.72 -5.22 -13.71
C PRO A 104 6.81 -4.00 -13.88
N PRO A 105 7.38 -2.80 -14.09
CA PRO A 105 6.59 -1.58 -14.23
C PRO A 105 5.82 -1.55 -15.55
N TRP A 106 4.80 -0.70 -15.60
CA TRP A 106 4.09 -0.39 -16.83
C TRP A 106 5.08 0.09 -17.93
N PRO A 107 4.95 -0.39 -19.19
CA PRO A 107 5.89 -0.04 -20.26
C PRO A 107 6.02 1.45 -20.57
N GLY A 108 5.00 2.25 -20.24
CA GLY A 108 5.02 3.71 -20.43
C GLY A 108 5.51 4.49 -19.20
N ALA A 109 5.94 3.83 -18.13
CA ALA A 109 6.46 4.52 -16.94
C ALA A 109 7.76 5.27 -17.27
N PRO A 110 7.94 6.50 -16.80
CA PRO A 110 9.21 7.21 -16.93
C PRO A 110 10.34 6.41 -16.28
N VAL A 111 11.43 6.25 -17.00
CA VAL A 111 12.61 5.52 -16.50
C VAL A 111 13.57 6.47 -15.82
N GLY A 112 13.86 6.23 -14.56
CA GLY A 112 14.81 7.03 -13.79
C GLY A 112 14.99 6.52 -12.36
N PRO A 113 16.04 6.97 -11.65
CA PRO A 113 16.44 6.41 -10.37
C PRO A 113 15.61 6.92 -9.18
N ASP A 114 14.91 8.06 -9.31
CA ASP A 114 14.21 8.74 -8.22
C ASP A 114 13.15 9.73 -8.74
N ASP A 115 12.59 10.55 -7.84
CA ASP A 115 11.53 11.54 -8.08
C ASP A 115 11.89 12.61 -9.13
N ARG A 116 13.17 12.86 -9.41
CA ARG A 116 13.62 13.82 -10.42
C ARG A 116 13.28 13.38 -11.85
N ALA A 117 13.01 12.08 -12.04
CA ALA A 117 12.58 11.52 -13.32
C ALA A 117 11.05 11.45 -13.47
N ASN A 118 10.29 11.87 -12.47
CA ASN A 118 8.85 11.95 -12.54
C ASN A 118 8.40 12.95 -13.60
N VAL A 119 7.29 12.67 -14.30
CA VAL A 119 6.81 13.48 -15.42
C VAL A 119 5.44 14.06 -15.12
N GLU A 120 5.32 15.39 -15.20
CA GLU A 120 4.02 16.05 -15.13
C GLU A 120 3.21 15.72 -16.39
N ILE A 121 2.03 15.12 -16.21
CA ILE A 121 1.14 14.72 -17.29
C ILE A 121 -0.10 15.59 -17.43
N LYS A 122 -0.45 16.35 -16.37
CA LYS A 122 -1.62 17.25 -16.36
C LYS A 122 -1.48 18.30 -15.29
N ARG A 123 -1.98 19.50 -15.55
CA ARG A 123 -2.10 20.58 -14.56
C ARG A 123 -3.48 21.22 -14.63
N VAL A 124 -4.07 21.51 -13.47
CA VAL A 124 -5.41 22.08 -13.33
C VAL A 124 -5.39 23.22 -12.32
N GLY A 125 -5.96 24.35 -12.70
CA GLY A 125 -5.93 25.57 -11.90
C GLY A 125 -4.59 26.29 -11.95
N ALA A 126 -4.61 27.59 -11.63
CA ALA A 126 -3.41 28.40 -11.46
C ALA A 126 -3.12 28.61 -9.97
N PRO A 127 -1.85 28.73 -9.56
CA PRO A 127 -1.49 29.21 -8.22
C PRO A 127 -2.24 30.50 -7.89
N PRO A 128 -2.74 30.68 -6.66
CA PRO A 128 -3.42 31.91 -6.29
C PRO A 128 -2.48 33.09 -6.28
N GLU A 129 -2.95 34.24 -6.77
CA GLU A 129 -2.28 35.53 -6.65
C GLU A 129 -2.87 36.28 -5.46
N PHE A 130 -2.04 36.64 -4.49
CA PHE A 130 -2.48 37.36 -3.31
C PHE A 130 -2.12 38.85 -3.42
N PRO A 131 -3.09 39.78 -3.22
CA PRO A 131 -2.80 41.21 -3.14
C PRO A 131 -2.16 41.62 -1.81
N PHE A 132 -1.74 40.66 -1.00
CA PHE A 132 -1.11 40.80 0.32
C PHE A 132 -0.03 39.73 0.49
N PRO A 133 0.95 39.89 1.40
CA PRO A 133 1.92 38.85 1.71
C PRO A 133 1.23 37.63 2.35
N PRO A 134 1.17 36.45 1.68
CA PRO A 134 0.55 35.29 2.24
C PRO A 134 1.36 34.72 3.41
N LEU A 135 0.66 34.19 4.40
CA LEU A 135 1.26 33.50 5.54
C LEU A 135 1.39 32.00 5.26
N ASP A 136 2.42 31.38 5.80
CA ASP A 136 2.48 29.92 5.86
C ASP A 136 1.47 29.37 6.89
N HIS A 137 1.13 28.09 6.78
CA HIS A 137 0.14 27.45 7.65
C HIS A 137 0.52 27.53 9.15
N VAL A 138 1.81 27.52 9.52
CA VAL A 138 2.23 27.60 10.92
C VAL A 138 1.86 28.98 11.49
N ARG A 139 2.14 30.04 10.74
CA ARG A 139 1.75 31.41 11.13
C ARG A 139 0.25 31.61 11.16
N LEU A 140 -0.49 30.96 10.25
CA LEU A 140 -1.96 30.97 10.28
C LEU A 140 -2.51 30.27 11.53
N LEU A 141 -1.92 29.13 11.92
CA LEU A 141 -2.27 28.42 13.16
C LEU A 141 -2.01 29.29 14.40
N GLU A 142 -0.84 29.92 14.47
CA GLU A 142 -0.46 30.81 15.58
C GLU A 142 -1.37 32.04 15.67
N LYS A 143 -1.59 32.71 14.54
CA LYS A 143 -2.40 33.94 14.46
C LYS A 143 -3.84 33.72 14.89
N ASN A 144 -4.43 32.60 14.53
CA ASN A 144 -5.83 32.30 14.78
C ASN A 144 -6.06 31.45 16.04
N GLY A 145 -5.00 31.04 16.75
CA GLY A 145 -5.10 30.15 17.90
C GLY A 145 -5.63 28.76 17.59
N TRP A 146 -5.47 28.30 16.34
CA TRP A 146 -6.00 27.02 15.87
C TRP A 146 -5.14 25.82 16.23
N GLY A 147 -3.89 26.02 16.62
CA GLY A 147 -2.99 24.97 17.09
C GLY A 147 -2.86 24.96 18.62
N GLU A 148 -2.70 23.79 19.24
CA GLU A 148 -2.35 23.65 20.66
C GLU A 148 -0.83 23.35 20.77
N PRO A 149 0.01 24.36 21.08
CA PRO A 149 1.47 24.20 21.03
C PRO A 149 2.01 23.25 22.10
N ARG A 150 1.27 23.03 23.20
CA ARG A 150 1.68 22.15 24.30
C ARG A 150 1.59 20.66 23.95
N VAL A 151 0.93 20.29 22.84
CA VAL A 151 0.77 18.88 22.44
C VAL A 151 2.12 18.18 22.25
N SER A 152 3.12 18.88 21.76
CA SER A 152 4.46 18.33 21.57
C SER A 152 5.17 17.96 22.89
N GLN A 153 4.81 18.59 23.99
CA GLN A 153 5.33 18.25 25.33
C GLN A 153 4.69 16.96 25.87
N VAL A 154 3.49 16.63 25.41
CA VAL A 154 2.74 15.43 25.82
C VAL A 154 3.01 14.24 24.90
N SER A 155 3.00 14.48 23.58
CA SER A 155 3.02 13.42 22.56
C SER A 155 4.30 13.40 21.71
N GLY A 156 5.28 14.25 22.02
CA GLY A 156 6.55 14.32 21.29
C GLY A 156 6.48 15.17 20.01
N SER A 157 7.58 15.18 19.28
CA SER A 157 7.68 15.84 17.98
C SER A 157 6.73 15.24 16.94
N ARG A 158 6.43 15.96 15.85
CA ARG A 158 5.52 15.52 14.77
C ARG A 158 4.12 15.14 15.26
N SER A 159 3.72 15.62 16.44
CA SER A 159 2.35 15.56 16.94
C SER A 159 1.66 16.92 16.74
N TYR A 160 0.36 16.89 16.54
CA TYR A 160 -0.45 18.10 16.42
C TYR A 160 -1.77 17.95 17.19
N ALA A 161 -2.34 19.07 17.60
CA ALA A 161 -3.71 19.14 18.05
C ALA A 161 -4.33 20.45 17.51
N LEU A 162 -5.51 20.32 16.95
CA LEU A 162 -6.28 21.43 16.38
C LEU A 162 -7.31 21.94 17.37
N ARG A 163 -7.63 23.23 17.29
CA ARG A 163 -8.59 23.91 18.18
C ARG A 163 -9.66 24.64 17.36
N GLY A 164 -10.82 24.81 17.98
CA GLY A 164 -11.91 25.64 17.45
C GLY A 164 -12.36 25.17 16.08
N ASP A 165 -12.58 26.12 15.19
CA ASP A 165 -13.08 25.86 13.84
C ASP A 165 -12.19 24.92 13.03
N LEU A 166 -10.87 24.98 13.22
CA LEU A 166 -9.98 24.12 12.46
C LEU A 166 -10.10 22.63 12.85
N ALA A 167 -10.38 22.34 14.12
CA ALA A 167 -10.67 20.97 14.56
C ALA A 167 -11.97 20.44 13.92
N LEU A 168 -13.00 21.28 13.87
CA LEU A 168 -14.27 20.94 13.20
C LEU A 168 -14.08 20.79 11.69
N TYR A 169 -13.20 21.62 11.10
CA TYR A 169 -12.90 21.57 9.67
C TYR A 169 -12.21 20.26 9.27
N GLU A 170 -11.29 19.74 10.07
CA GLU A 170 -10.70 18.41 9.86
C GLU A 170 -11.77 17.31 9.85
N LEU A 171 -12.69 17.32 10.82
CA LEU A 171 -13.79 16.35 10.88
C LEU A 171 -14.76 16.50 9.70
N ALA A 172 -15.03 17.73 9.29
CA ALA A 172 -15.87 18.04 8.13
C ALA A 172 -15.27 17.48 6.83
N LEU A 173 -13.95 17.61 6.64
CA LEU A 173 -13.22 17.07 5.50
C LEU A 173 -13.32 15.55 5.43
N ILE A 174 -13.14 14.86 6.56
CA ILE A 174 -13.27 13.40 6.63
C ILE A 174 -14.69 12.98 6.27
N ARG A 175 -15.70 13.65 6.83
CA ARG A 175 -17.12 13.36 6.54
C ARG A 175 -17.45 13.63 5.07
N PHE A 176 -17.01 14.76 4.52
CA PHE A 176 -17.18 15.10 3.12
C PHE A 176 -16.59 14.03 2.20
N ALA A 177 -15.35 13.57 2.46
CA ALA A 177 -14.72 12.55 1.64
C ALA A 177 -15.46 11.21 1.69
N MET A 178 -15.92 10.79 2.88
CA MET A 178 -16.71 9.55 3.03
C MET A 178 -18.05 9.64 2.29
N ASP A 179 -18.76 10.76 2.41
CA ASP A 179 -20.04 10.98 1.71
C ASP A 179 -19.86 11.06 0.20
N PHE A 180 -18.78 11.71 -0.26
CA PHE A 180 -18.42 11.77 -1.68
C PHE A 180 -18.17 10.36 -2.24
N MET A 181 -17.35 9.56 -1.57
CA MET A 181 -17.04 8.21 -2.01
C MET A 181 -18.27 7.29 -2.00
N ALA A 182 -19.14 7.43 -1.01
CA ALA A 182 -20.41 6.69 -0.97
C ALA A 182 -21.31 7.03 -2.16
N LYS A 183 -21.39 8.32 -2.56
CA LYS A 183 -22.13 8.76 -3.75
C LYS A 183 -21.52 8.23 -5.07
N LYS A 184 -20.22 7.94 -5.09
CA LYS A 184 -19.51 7.28 -6.20
C LYS A 184 -19.69 5.77 -6.23
N GLY A 185 -20.47 5.18 -5.30
CA GLY A 185 -20.75 3.75 -5.25
C GLY A 185 -19.68 2.92 -4.53
N PHE A 186 -18.78 3.56 -3.79
CA PHE A 186 -17.86 2.88 -2.90
C PHE A 186 -18.55 2.55 -1.58
N ILE A 187 -18.28 1.38 -1.03
CA ILE A 187 -18.79 0.98 0.29
C ILE A 187 -17.94 1.69 1.36
N PRO A 188 -18.55 2.61 2.16
CA PRO A 188 -17.82 3.29 3.21
C PRO A 188 -17.57 2.36 4.39
N LEU A 189 -16.35 2.37 4.93
CA LEU A 189 -15.93 1.58 6.08
C LEU A 189 -15.15 2.44 7.08
N THR A 190 -15.46 2.28 8.36
CA THR A 190 -14.59 2.70 9.45
C THR A 190 -13.77 1.49 9.91
N LEU A 191 -12.46 1.62 9.96
CA LEU A 191 -11.55 0.49 10.11
C LEU A 191 -10.67 0.65 11.35
N PRO A 192 -10.19 -0.46 11.93
CA PRO A 192 -9.16 -0.40 12.97
C PRO A 192 -7.85 0.16 12.41
N SER A 193 -7.09 0.86 13.24
CA SER A 193 -5.78 1.43 12.91
C SER A 193 -4.63 0.44 13.19
N TYR A 194 -4.91 -0.84 13.25
CA TYR A 194 -3.92 -1.90 13.50
C TYR A 194 -4.30 -3.17 12.76
N ALA A 195 -3.28 -3.98 12.48
CA ALA A 195 -3.45 -5.27 11.81
C ALA A 195 -2.34 -6.24 12.21
N ARG A 196 -2.53 -7.52 11.90
CA ARG A 196 -1.50 -8.56 12.06
C ARG A 196 -0.46 -8.48 10.95
N GLU A 197 0.73 -9.03 11.20
CA GLU A 197 1.85 -9.06 10.26
C GLU A 197 1.44 -9.56 8.86
N ALA A 198 0.59 -10.58 8.77
CA ALA A 198 0.12 -11.13 7.51
C ALA A 198 -0.57 -10.09 6.60
N ALA A 199 -1.29 -9.12 7.17
CA ALA A 199 -1.92 -8.05 6.41
C ALA A 199 -0.88 -7.11 5.78
N PHE A 200 0.20 -6.80 6.49
CA PHE A 200 1.33 -6.00 5.99
C PHE A 200 2.13 -6.75 4.92
N ILE A 201 2.31 -8.05 5.07
CA ILE A 201 2.90 -8.91 4.03
C ILE A 201 2.00 -8.89 2.79
N GLY A 202 0.68 -8.99 2.97
CA GLY A 202 -0.32 -8.98 1.90
C GLY A 202 -0.24 -7.73 1.02
N THR A 203 -0.10 -6.55 1.61
CA THR A 203 0.06 -5.29 0.88
C THR A 203 1.48 -5.01 0.38
N GLY A 204 2.49 -5.73 0.90
CA GLY A 204 3.90 -5.50 0.57
C GLY A 204 4.59 -4.43 1.40
N HIS A 205 3.95 -3.91 2.45
CA HIS A 205 4.63 -3.07 3.43
C HIS A 205 5.74 -3.84 4.14
N PHE A 206 5.51 -5.14 4.41
CA PHE A 206 6.56 -6.02 4.89
C PHE A 206 7.07 -6.94 3.76
N PRO A 207 8.39 -7.18 3.75
CA PRO A 207 9.44 -6.73 4.67
C PRO A 207 9.96 -5.30 4.43
N ALA A 208 9.63 -4.65 3.30
CA ALA A 208 10.31 -3.47 2.76
C ALA A 208 10.29 -2.23 3.67
N ALA A 209 9.20 -1.98 4.40
CA ALA A 209 9.01 -0.78 5.22
C ALA A 209 8.70 -1.10 6.70
N LYS A 210 9.27 -2.20 7.21
CA LYS A 210 9.01 -2.66 8.58
C LYS A 210 9.48 -1.64 9.64
N ASP A 211 10.52 -0.89 9.36
CA ASP A 211 11.06 0.20 10.19
C ASP A 211 10.13 1.43 10.29
N GLN A 212 9.21 1.59 9.34
CA GLN A 212 8.22 2.68 9.34
C GLN A 212 6.95 2.34 10.12
N VAL A 213 6.81 1.13 10.62
CA VAL A 213 5.61 0.61 11.27
C VAL A 213 5.88 0.37 12.75
N TRP A 214 5.02 0.91 13.62
CA TRP A 214 5.11 0.66 15.06
C TRP A 214 4.47 -0.66 15.47
N PRO A 215 5.22 -1.57 16.15
CA PRO A 215 4.64 -2.75 16.78
C PRO A 215 3.89 -2.37 18.05
N ILE A 216 2.83 -3.10 18.36
CA ILE A 216 2.10 -2.99 19.64
C ILE A 216 2.70 -4.03 20.60
N ALA A 217 3.40 -3.56 21.63
CA ALA A 217 4.11 -4.41 22.57
C ALA A 217 3.19 -5.45 23.22
N GLY A 218 3.68 -6.69 23.34
CA GLY A 218 2.92 -7.80 23.93
C GLY A 218 1.83 -8.40 23.05
N THR A 219 1.78 -8.04 21.77
CA THR A 219 0.82 -8.55 20.79
C THR A 219 1.50 -8.93 19.46
N ASP A 220 0.74 -9.55 18.55
CA ASP A 220 1.12 -9.80 17.15
C ASP A 220 0.63 -8.68 16.20
N LEU A 221 0.30 -7.51 16.75
CA LEU A 221 -0.32 -6.40 16.03
C LEU A 221 0.67 -5.26 15.79
N TYR A 222 0.42 -4.52 14.71
CA TYR A 222 1.17 -3.34 14.28
C TYR A 222 0.21 -2.22 13.94
N LEU A 223 0.58 -0.96 14.19
CA LEU A 223 -0.22 0.20 13.77
C LEU A 223 -0.14 0.37 12.25
N THR A 224 -1.27 0.68 11.60
CA THR A 224 -1.34 0.84 10.15
C THR A 224 -1.02 2.28 9.72
N GLY A 225 -0.22 2.43 8.68
CA GLY A 225 0.08 3.71 8.03
C GLY A 225 -0.91 4.10 6.92
N THR A 226 -1.92 3.25 6.67
CA THR A 226 -2.99 3.45 5.67
C THR A 226 -4.08 2.41 5.87
N ALA A 227 -5.31 2.74 5.55
CA ALA A 227 -6.44 1.81 5.54
C ALA A 227 -6.27 0.68 4.51
N GLU A 228 -5.43 0.87 3.48
CA GLU A 228 -5.11 -0.15 2.47
C GLU A 228 -4.74 -1.50 3.09
N VAL A 229 -3.96 -1.49 4.19
CA VAL A 229 -3.50 -2.72 4.87
C VAL A 229 -4.68 -3.58 5.31
N VAL A 230 -5.67 -2.96 5.94
CA VAL A 230 -6.87 -3.67 6.40
C VAL A 230 -7.77 -4.03 5.24
N LEU A 231 -8.01 -3.10 4.30
CA LEU A 231 -8.86 -3.31 3.12
C LEU A 231 -8.38 -4.48 2.27
N ASN A 232 -7.08 -4.57 2.01
CA ASN A 232 -6.49 -5.70 1.26
C ASN A 232 -6.67 -7.04 2.01
N ALA A 233 -6.62 -7.01 3.34
CA ALA A 233 -6.74 -8.22 4.15
C ALA A 233 -8.18 -8.70 4.36
N LEU A 234 -9.20 -7.86 4.11
CA LEU A 234 -10.61 -8.24 4.31
C LEU A 234 -11.02 -9.51 3.55
N HIS A 235 -10.45 -9.73 2.38
CA HIS A 235 -10.72 -10.88 1.53
C HIS A 235 -9.56 -11.87 1.43
N ALA A 236 -8.58 -11.78 2.36
CA ALA A 236 -7.42 -12.68 2.35
C ALA A 236 -7.86 -14.15 2.46
N GLY A 237 -7.33 -14.99 1.55
CA GLY A 237 -7.65 -16.41 1.50
C GLY A 237 -8.97 -16.76 0.81
N GLU A 238 -9.81 -15.78 0.48
CA GLU A 238 -11.10 -16.01 -0.17
C GLU A 238 -10.99 -16.35 -1.67
N ILE A 239 -12.02 -17.02 -2.18
CA ILE A 239 -12.30 -17.17 -3.61
C ILE A 239 -13.64 -16.53 -3.89
N LEU A 240 -13.62 -15.29 -4.36
CA LEU A 240 -14.81 -14.52 -4.71
C LEU A 240 -15.48 -15.09 -5.97
N LYS A 241 -16.77 -14.78 -6.15
CA LYS A 241 -17.44 -14.99 -7.44
C LYS A 241 -17.12 -13.83 -8.37
N LYS A 242 -17.06 -14.07 -9.69
CA LYS A 242 -16.82 -13.01 -10.67
C LYS A 242 -17.83 -11.85 -10.55
N GLU A 243 -19.09 -12.17 -10.31
CA GLU A 243 -20.19 -11.22 -10.19
C GLU A 243 -20.06 -10.27 -8.99
N GLU A 244 -19.19 -10.61 -8.03
CA GLU A 244 -18.88 -9.75 -6.89
C GLU A 244 -17.83 -8.67 -7.22
N LEU A 245 -17.19 -8.78 -8.41
CA LEU A 245 -16.18 -7.82 -8.86
C LEU A 245 -16.78 -6.82 -9.87
N PRO A 246 -16.32 -5.56 -9.89
CA PRO A 246 -15.33 -5.00 -8.97
C PRO A 246 -15.91 -4.72 -7.58
N LYS A 247 -15.12 -4.98 -6.51
CA LYS A 247 -15.42 -4.49 -5.16
C LYS A 247 -14.76 -3.13 -4.96
N ARG A 248 -15.53 -2.15 -4.48
CA ARG A 248 -15.08 -0.77 -4.26
C ARG A 248 -15.29 -0.39 -2.80
N TYR A 249 -14.24 -0.02 -2.11
CA TYR A 249 -14.26 0.37 -0.70
C TYR A 249 -13.68 1.76 -0.48
N ALA A 250 -14.31 2.54 0.40
CA ALA A 250 -13.78 3.77 0.95
C ALA A 250 -13.50 3.54 2.44
N GLY A 251 -12.24 3.31 2.80
CA GLY A 251 -11.85 3.00 4.16
C GLY A 251 -11.33 4.22 4.91
N TYR A 252 -11.96 4.57 6.02
CA TYR A 252 -11.47 5.58 6.94
C TYR A 252 -10.80 4.92 8.14
N ALA A 253 -9.59 5.38 8.47
CA ALA A 253 -8.90 5.10 9.72
C ALA A 253 -7.92 6.22 10.07
N PRO A 254 -7.67 6.48 11.37
CA PRO A 254 -6.40 7.09 11.79
C PRO A 254 -5.23 6.23 11.30
N ALA A 255 -4.19 6.88 10.81
CA ALA A 255 -3.00 6.25 10.27
C ALA A 255 -1.76 6.70 11.04
N PHE A 256 -0.78 5.80 11.16
CA PHE A 256 0.41 6.01 11.99
C PHE A 256 1.67 5.67 11.19
N ARG A 257 2.66 6.59 11.20
CA ARG A 257 3.96 6.36 10.56
C ARG A 257 5.07 6.80 11.50
N SER A 258 6.10 5.96 11.67
CA SER A 258 7.26 6.31 12.50
C SER A 258 8.11 7.42 11.89
N GLU A 259 7.94 7.67 10.58
CA GLU A 259 8.72 8.63 9.81
C GLU A 259 10.24 8.37 9.89
N ALA A 260 10.63 7.10 10.06
CA ALA A 260 12.02 6.67 10.05
C ALA A 260 12.71 7.12 8.74
N GLY A 261 13.91 7.67 8.85
CA GLY A 261 14.67 8.15 7.69
C GLY A 261 14.29 9.56 7.18
N SER A 262 13.27 10.22 7.76
CA SER A 262 12.84 11.57 7.35
C SER A 262 13.44 12.71 8.21
N PHE A 263 14.65 12.51 8.73
CA PHE A 263 15.33 13.51 9.56
C PHE A 263 15.47 14.86 8.83
N GLY A 264 15.05 15.95 9.51
CA GLY A 264 15.16 17.31 9.00
C GLY A 264 14.15 17.71 7.92
N LYS A 265 13.32 16.78 7.41
CA LYS A 265 12.29 17.10 6.42
C LYS A 265 10.97 17.45 7.11
N ASP A 266 10.37 18.60 6.74
CA ASP A 266 9.03 19.04 7.19
C ASP A 266 8.84 18.91 8.72
N VAL A 267 9.81 19.40 9.52
CA VAL A 267 9.83 19.22 10.98
C VAL A 267 8.80 20.10 11.69
N ARG A 268 8.36 21.20 11.04
CA ARG A 268 7.40 22.16 11.60
C ARG A 268 6.04 22.04 10.90
N GLY A 269 5.00 22.30 11.65
CA GLY A 269 3.63 22.37 11.14
C GLY A 269 3.00 21.00 10.88
N LEU A 270 2.12 20.93 9.88
CA LEU A 270 1.17 19.84 9.63
C LEU A 270 1.55 18.93 8.42
N MET A 271 2.65 19.23 7.73
CA MET A 271 2.98 18.52 6.47
C MET A 271 3.40 17.06 6.70
N ARG A 272 4.05 16.76 7.82
CA ARG A 272 4.58 15.43 8.13
C ARG A 272 4.48 15.14 9.61
N VAL A 273 3.52 14.29 9.98
CA VAL A 273 3.14 13.98 11.35
C VAL A 273 3.11 12.47 11.58
N HIS A 274 3.24 12.03 12.84
CA HIS A 274 3.22 10.62 13.21
C HIS A 274 1.83 10.00 13.13
N GLN A 275 0.79 10.77 13.45
CA GLN A 275 -0.60 10.36 13.34
C GLN A 275 -1.34 11.30 12.40
N PHE A 276 -2.16 10.75 11.52
CA PHE A 276 -2.99 11.51 10.59
C PHE A 276 -4.29 10.74 10.30
N HIS A 277 -5.22 11.37 9.61
CA HIS A 277 -6.49 10.74 9.22
C HIS A 277 -6.54 10.57 7.71
N LYS A 278 -6.99 9.40 7.25
CA LYS A 278 -7.02 9.10 5.83
C LYS A 278 -8.30 8.36 5.44
N VAL A 279 -8.92 8.83 4.38
CA VAL A 279 -9.92 8.09 3.61
C VAL A 279 -9.22 7.51 2.39
N GLU A 280 -9.20 6.19 2.29
CA GLU A 280 -8.56 5.43 1.22
C GLU A 280 -9.58 4.85 0.27
N GLN A 281 -9.36 5.01 -1.03
CA GLN A 281 -10.07 4.29 -2.09
C GLN A 281 -9.34 2.97 -2.34
N TYR A 282 -10.07 1.86 -2.36
CA TYR A 282 -9.51 0.54 -2.64
C TYR A 282 -10.43 -0.24 -3.57
N VAL A 283 -9.86 -0.83 -4.62
CA VAL A 283 -10.63 -1.60 -5.60
C VAL A 283 -10.00 -2.98 -5.81
N LEU A 284 -10.86 -3.99 -5.80
CA LEU A 284 -10.58 -5.33 -6.30
C LEU A 284 -11.28 -5.51 -7.64
N THR A 285 -10.55 -5.92 -8.68
CA THR A 285 -11.11 -6.17 -10.01
C THR A 285 -10.69 -7.54 -10.55
N GLU A 286 -11.34 -8.00 -11.59
CA GLU A 286 -10.91 -9.18 -12.32
C GLU A 286 -9.50 -8.99 -12.93
N ALA A 287 -8.80 -10.08 -13.20
CA ALA A 287 -7.46 -10.10 -13.76
C ALA A 287 -7.46 -9.76 -15.26
N SER A 288 -7.77 -8.51 -15.56
CA SER A 288 -7.80 -7.90 -16.89
C SER A 288 -7.11 -6.54 -16.84
N LEU A 289 -6.22 -6.25 -17.79
CA LEU A 289 -5.59 -4.94 -17.89
C LEU A 289 -6.60 -3.83 -18.19
N GLU A 290 -7.63 -4.15 -18.98
CA GLU A 290 -8.72 -3.23 -19.28
C GLU A 290 -9.51 -2.86 -18.02
N ALA A 291 -9.93 -3.86 -17.22
CA ALA A 291 -10.64 -3.62 -15.96
C ALA A 291 -9.77 -2.87 -14.95
N SER A 292 -8.47 -3.17 -14.92
CA SER A 292 -7.50 -2.44 -14.08
C SER A 292 -7.35 -0.98 -14.51
N ASP A 293 -7.25 -0.70 -15.82
CA ASP A 293 -7.13 0.66 -16.32
C ASP A 293 -8.40 1.47 -16.08
N GLN A 294 -9.58 0.89 -16.31
CA GLN A 294 -10.86 1.53 -15.98
C GLN A 294 -10.95 1.91 -14.51
N ALA A 295 -10.60 0.99 -13.60
CA ALA A 295 -10.57 1.27 -12.17
C ALA A 295 -9.51 2.33 -11.80
N PHE A 296 -8.34 2.32 -12.43
CA PHE A 296 -7.28 3.30 -12.22
C PHE A 296 -7.74 4.70 -12.60
N GLN A 297 -8.40 4.86 -13.76
CA GLN A 297 -8.96 6.12 -14.20
C GLN A 297 -10.08 6.59 -13.26
N GLU A 298 -10.95 5.69 -12.79
CA GLU A 298 -11.99 6.01 -11.80
C GLU A 298 -11.40 6.58 -10.51
N LEU A 299 -10.36 5.94 -9.96
CA LEU A 299 -9.68 6.39 -8.76
C LEU A 299 -9.01 7.76 -8.92
N LEU A 300 -8.40 8.01 -10.08
CA LEU A 300 -7.82 9.32 -10.40
C LEU A 300 -8.90 10.40 -10.53
N GLN A 301 -9.97 10.13 -11.27
CA GLN A 301 -11.07 11.07 -11.45
C GLN A 301 -11.73 11.45 -10.13
N ASN A 302 -11.92 10.50 -9.21
CA ASN A 302 -12.46 10.78 -7.88
C ASN A 302 -11.55 11.74 -7.09
N ALA A 303 -10.24 11.51 -7.10
CA ALA A 303 -9.27 12.38 -6.43
C ALA A 303 -9.24 13.79 -7.06
N GLU A 304 -9.23 13.87 -8.38
CA GLU A 304 -9.29 15.15 -9.10
C GLU A 304 -10.58 15.92 -8.80
N GLU A 305 -11.73 15.22 -8.73
CA GLU A 305 -13.01 15.85 -8.41
C GLU A 305 -13.05 16.39 -6.98
N ILE A 306 -12.49 15.63 -6.01
CA ILE A 306 -12.33 16.12 -4.64
C ILE A 306 -11.49 17.39 -4.63
N LEU A 307 -10.32 17.41 -5.30
CA LEU A 307 -9.47 18.60 -5.34
C LEU A 307 -10.15 19.79 -6.01
N ARG A 308 -10.96 19.58 -7.06
CA ARG A 308 -11.76 20.64 -7.69
C ARG A 308 -12.85 21.18 -6.78
N LEU A 309 -13.54 20.30 -6.04
CA LEU A 309 -14.56 20.70 -5.06
C LEU A 309 -13.93 21.43 -3.86
N LEU A 310 -12.67 21.15 -3.54
CA LEU A 310 -11.88 21.89 -2.57
C LEU A 310 -11.25 23.16 -3.14
N GLU A 311 -11.48 23.44 -4.42
CA GLU A 311 -10.99 24.63 -5.14
C GLU A 311 -9.45 24.81 -5.06
N LEU A 312 -8.73 23.71 -5.15
CA LEU A 312 -7.27 23.68 -5.05
C LEU A 312 -6.60 23.51 -6.42
N PRO A 313 -5.54 24.29 -6.74
CA PRO A 313 -4.74 24.07 -7.93
C PRO A 313 -3.84 22.85 -7.75
N TYR A 314 -3.86 21.94 -8.73
CA TYR A 314 -3.13 20.67 -8.64
C TYR A 314 -2.50 20.25 -9.96
N ARG A 315 -1.59 19.30 -9.90
CA ARG A 315 -1.03 18.61 -11.05
C ARG A 315 -0.98 17.10 -10.84
N LEU A 316 -0.95 16.36 -11.93
CA LEU A 316 -0.76 14.90 -11.95
C LEU A 316 0.66 14.59 -12.43
N ILE A 317 1.29 13.67 -11.74
CA ILE A 317 2.67 13.24 -11.97
C ILE A 317 2.68 11.74 -12.23
N GLU A 318 3.11 11.33 -13.44
CA GLU A 318 3.43 9.92 -13.70
C GLU A 318 4.77 9.61 -13.01
N VAL A 319 4.74 8.65 -12.08
CA VAL A 319 5.87 8.35 -11.21
C VAL A 319 6.87 7.45 -11.91
N SER A 320 8.16 7.76 -11.77
CA SER A 320 9.26 7.04 -12.39
C SER A 320 9.49 5.66 -11.77
N THR A 321 10.18 4.80 -12.51
CA THR A 321 10.45 3.42 -12.09
C THR A 321 11.24 3.32 -10.79
N GLY A 322 12.16 4.23 -10.52
CA GLY A 322 12.99 4.22 -9.31
C GLY A 322 12.32 4.86 -8.09
N ASP A 323 11.26 5.65 -8.29
CA ASP A 323 10.49 6.29 -7.23
C ASP A 323 9.26 5.45 -6.83
N MET A 324 8.71 4.66 -7.74
CA MET A 324 7.55 3.81 -7.43
C MET A 324 7.93 2.61 -6.56
N GLY A 325 7.03 2.22 -5.64
CA GLY A 325 7.23 1.06 -4.78
C GLY A 325 7.34 -0.26 -5.57
N PRO A 326 8.01 -1.29 -5.00
CA PRO A 326 8.33 -2.53 -5.71
C PRO A 326 7.11 -3.28 -6.26
N GLY A 327 5.97 -3.22 -5.59
CA GLY A 327 4.73 -3.90 -6.01
C GLY A 327 3.89 -3.14 -7.02
N LYS A 328 4.19 -1.88 -7.31
CA LYS A 328 3.37 -1.04 -8.18
C LYS A 328 3.69 -1.30 -9.66
N TRP A 329 2.66 -1.57 -10.43
CA TRP A 329 2.75 -1.66 -11.88
C TRP A 329 2.75 -0.27 -12.51
N ARG A 330 1.82 0.61 -12.06
CA ARG A 330 1.71 2.00 -12.44
C ARG A 330 1.39 2.86 -11.23
N GLN A 331 1.92 4.07 -11.18
CA GLN A 331 1.63 5.05 -10.14
C GLN A 331 1.51 6.44 -10.74
N VAL A 332 0.45 7.14 -10.35
CA VAL A 332 0.25 8.57 -10.62
C VAL A 332 -0.02 9.28 -9.31
N ASP A 333 0.77 10.28 -9.00
CA ASP A 333 0.60 11.12 -7.82
C ASP A 333 -0.12 12.41 -8.20
N LEU A 334 -0.98 12.91 -7.30
CA LEU A 334 -1.57 14.23 -7.41
C LEU A 334 -0.89 15.12 -6.39
N GLU A 335 -0.44 16.27 -6.86
CA GLU A 335 0.25 17.27 -6.05
C GLU A 335 -0.54 18.57 -6.08
N VAL A 336 -0.67 19.23 -4.92
CA VAL A 336 -1.35 20.52 -4.76
C VAL A 336 -0.31 21.61 -4.51
N PHE A 337 -0.55 22.80 -5.05
CA PHE A 337 0.34 23.95 -4.88
C PHE A 337 0.30 24.46 -3.44
N VAL A 338 1.49 24.71 -2.88
CA VAL A 338 1.69 25.31 -1.55
C VAL A 338 2.24 26.71 -1.72
N PRO A 339 1.45 27.76 -1.46
CA PRO A 339 1.86 29.15 -1.68
C PRO A 339 3.15 29.56 -0.96
N SER A 340 3.31 29.17 0.31
CA SER A 340 4.51 29.51 1.10
C SER A 340 5.79 28.84 0.59
N GLU A 341 5.68 27.70 -0.09
CA GLU A 341 6.82 26.98 -0.66
C GLU A 341 7.05 27.31 -2.14
N GLY A 342 6.06 27.90 -2.83
CA GLY A 342 6.11 28.20 -4.26
C GLY A 342 6.18 26.93 -5.13
N ARG A 343 5.73 25.78 -4.62
CA ARG A 343 5.81 24.48 -5.31
C ARG A 343 4.62 23.58 -5.01
N TYR A 344 4.48 22.55 -5.82
CA TYR A 344 3.49 21.50 -5.62
C TYR A 344 4.00 20.43 -4.64
N ARG A 345 3.09 19.89 -3.83
CA ARG A 345 3.36 18.83 -2.84
C ARG A 345 2.33 17.72 -2.98
N GLU A 346 2.80 16.48 -2.89
CA GLU A 346 1.97 15.28 -2.99
C GLU A 346 0.88 15.25 -1.92
N THR A 347 -0.36 15.00 -2.36
CA THR A 347 -1.53 14.78 -1.51
C THR A 347 -2.19 13.44 -1.74
N HIS A 348 -2.08 12.87 -2.95
CA HIS A 348 -2.68 11.60 -3.34
C HIS A 348 -1.66 10.78 -4.12
N SER A 349 -1.76 9.45 -3.98
CA SER A 349 -0.93 8.51 -4.74
C SER A 349 -1.80 7.36 -5.23
N CYS A 350 -2.11 7.36 -6.52
CA CYS A 350 -2.91 6.35 -7.20
C CYS A 350 -2.02 5.22 -7.71
N SER A 351 -2.34 3.98 -7.36
CA SER A 351 -1.50 2.82 -7.68
C SER A 351 -2.30 1.65 -8.23
N ALA A 352 -1.81 1.04 -9.30
CA ALA A 352 -2.24 -0.25 -9.80
C ALA A 352 -1.15 -1.30 -9.52
N LEU A 353 -1.53 -2.43 -8.92
CA LEU A 353 -0.59 -3.45 -8.47
C LEU A 353 -0.82 -4.81 -9.14
N LEU A 354 -1.75 -4.88 -10.08
CA LEU A 354 -2.17 -6.11 -10.74
C LEU A 354 -2.41 -7.23 -9.71
N ASP A 355 -1.87 -8.44 -9.92
CA ASP A 355 -2.02 -9.58 -9.01
C ASP A 355 -0.96 -9.64 -7.89
N TRP A 356 -0.06 -8.67 -7.80
CA TRP A 356 1.09 -8.73 -6.89
C TRP A 356 0.68 -8.81 -5.42
N GLN A 357 -0.27 -7.98 -4.97
CA GLN A 357 -0.83 -8.04 -3.61
C GLN A 357 -1.75 -9.25 -3.44
N ALA A 358 -2.57 -9.53 -4.43
CA ALA A 358 -3.51 -10.66 -4.40
C ALA A 358 -2.78 -12.01 -4.21
N ARG A 359 -1.61 -12.20 -4.81
CA ARG A 359 -0.77 -13.38 -4.57
C ARG A 359 -0.21 -13.45 -3.16
N ARG A 360 0.11 -12.32 -2.54
CA ARG A 360 0.59 -12.24 -1.16
C ARG A 360 -0.51 -12.54 -0.14
N ALA A 361 -1.71 -11.99 -0.37
CA ALA A 361 -2.86 -12.14 0.50
C ALA A 361 -3.75 -13.33 0.13
N ASN A 362 -3.39 -14.07 -0.95
CA ASN A 362 -4.19 -15.18 -1.48
C ASN A 362 -5.63 -14.75 -1.84
N LEU A 363 -5.78 -13.56 -2.45
CA LEU A 363 -7.03 -13.00 -2.94
C LEU A 363 -7.37 -13.55 -4.31
N ARG A 364 -8.41 -14.35 -4.42
CA ARG A 364 -8.75 -15.06 -5.64
C ARG A 364 -10.21 -14.87 -6.00
N TYR A 365 -10.53 -15.14 -7.25
CA TYR A 365 -11.89 -15.21 -7.72
C TYR A 365 -12.03 -16.35 -8.74
N ARG A 366 -13.25 -16.79 -8.95
CA ARG A 366 -13.60 -17.79 -9.97
C ARG A 366 -14.12 -17.07 -11.21
N ASP A 367 -13.43 -17.25 -12.35
CA ASP A 367 -13.82 -16.65 -13.60
C ASP A 367 -15.06 -17.37 -14.23
N GLN A 368 -15.53 -16.88 -15.38
CA GLN A 368 -16.71 -17.43 -16.06
C GLN A 368 -16.52 -18.88 -16.54
N GLU A 369 -15.27 -19.29 -16.79
CA GLU A 369 -14.93 -20.66 -17.16
C GLU A 369 -14.69 -21.57 -15.95
N GLY A 370 -14.95 -21.07 -14.73
CA GLY A 370 -14.78 -21.83 -13.49
C GLY A 370 -13.32 -21.90 -12.99
N ARG A 371 -12.36 -21.24 -13.65
CA ARG A 371 -10.95 -21.23 -13.24
C ARG A 371 -10.73 -20.26 -12.11
N VAL A 372 -9.89 -20.64 -11.15
CA VAL A 372 -9.48 -19.76 -10.05
C VAL A 372 -8.31 -18.87 -10.49
N ARG A 373 -8.47 -17.57 -10.34
CA ARG A 373 -7.47 -16.55 -10.68
C ARG A 373 -7.23 -15.62 -9.50
N TYR A 374 -6.04 -15.01 -9.45
CA TYR A 374 -5.77 -13.91 -8.53
C TYR A 374 -6.43 -12.63 -9.03
N ALA A 375 -7.09 -11.90 -8.13
CA ALA A 375 -7.68 -10.60 -8.45
C ALA A 375 -6.59 -9.55 -8.70
N TYR A 376 -6.95 -8.43 -9.33
CA TYR A 376 -6.10 -7.25 -9.41
C TYR A 376 -6.51 -6.24 -8.34
N THR A 377 -5.53 -5.53 -7.79
CA THR A 377 -5.74 -4.55 -6.72
C THR A 377 -5.29 -3.17 -7.15
N LEU A 378 -6.05 -2.17 -6.72
CA LEU A 378 -5.77 -0.76 -6.94
C LEU A 378 -6.12 0.04 -5.69
N ASN A 379 -5.39 1.11 -5.46
CA ASN A 379 -5.68 2.04 -4.37
C ASN A 379 -5.33 3.49 -4.75
N ASN A 380 -5.96 4.42 -4.06
CA ASN A 380 -5.63 5.83 -4.10
C ASN A 380 -6.12 6.49 -2.80
N THR A 381 -5.45 7.52 -2.35
CA THR A 381 -6.00 8.42 -1.35
C THR A 381 -7.29 9.07 -1.90
N ALA A 382 -8.36 9.12 -1.11
CA ALA A 382 -9.47 10.04 -1.38
C ALA A 382 -9.21 11.39 -0.70
N LEU A 383 -8.79 11.36 0.57
CA LEU A 383 -8.42 12.55 1.33
C LEU A 383 -7.55 12.15 2.52
N ALA A 384 -6.50 12.93 2.81
CA ALA A 384 -5.65 12.74 3.98
C ALA A 384 -5.41 14.06 4.71
N THR A 385 -5.74 14.11 6.00
CA THR A 385 -5.46 15.24 6.89
C THR A 385 -4.26 14.89 7.78
N PRO A 386 -3.51 15.85 8.29
CA PRO A 386 -3.70 17.30 8.15
C PRO A 386 -3.03 17.90 6.90
N ARG A 387 -2.37 17.10 6.04
CA ARG A 387 -1.67 17.66 4.87
C ARG A 387 -2.60 18.48 3.97
N ILE A 388 -3.83 17.98 3.70
CA ILE A 388 -4.79 18.73 2.91
C ILE A 388 -5.23 20.03 3.60
N LEU A 389 -5.21 20.09 4.94
CA LEU A 389 -5.47 21.34 5.67
C LEU A 389 -4.43 22.40 5.36
N VAL A 390 -3.15 22.04 5.26
CA VAL A 390 -2.09 22.97 4.83
C VAL A 390 -2.45 23.61 3.50
N MET A 391 -2.88 22.78 2.53
CA MET A 391 -3.25 23.25 1.20
C MET A 391 -4.45 24.21 1.27
N LEU A 392 -5.48 23.87 2.03
CA LEU A 392 -6.67 24.70 2.21
C LEU A 392 -6.37 25.99 2.94
N LEU A 393 -5.61 25.94 4.03
CA LEU A 393 -5.25 27.13 4.80
C LEU A 393 -4.47 28.13 3.96
N GLU A 394 -3.46 27.67 3.24
CA GLU A 394 -2.59 28.56 2.50
C GLU A 394 -3.21 29.08 1.19
N ASN A 395 -4.01 28.24 0.46
CA ASN A 395 -4.64 28.66 -0.79
C ASN A 395 -5.87 29.53 -0.58
N HIS A 396 -6.58 29.41 0.56
CA HIS A 396 -7.84 30.12 0.81
C HIS A 396 -7.77 31.19 1.89
N GLN A 397 -6.55 31.58 2.28
CA GLN A 397 -6.35 32.63 3.27
C GLN A 397 -6.86 33.99 2.80
N LEU A 398 -7.41 34.76 3.74
CA LEU A 398 -7.88 36.12 3.56
C LEU A 398 -6.86 37.13 4.08
N PRO A 399 -6.96 38.43 3.71
CA PRO A 399 -6.01 39.47 4.13
C PRO A 399 -5.84 39.58 5.65
N ASP A 400 -6.90 39.30 6.39
CA ASP A 400 -6.92 39.32 7.86
C ASP A 400 -6.36 38.04 8.50
N GLY A 401 -6.04 37.04 7.70
CA GLY A 401 -5.50 35.74 8.14
C GLY A 401 -6.56 34.70 8.49
N ARG A 402 -7.85 35.02 8.36
CA ARG A 402 -8.90 34.01 8.36
C ARG A 402 -8.82 33.20 7.07
N VAL A 403 -9.61 32.12 7.00
CA VAL A 403 -9.59 31.22 5.85
C VAL A 403 -11.01 30.98 5.35
N ARG A 404 -11.22 31.18 4.05
CA ARG A 404 -12.49 30.90 3.38
C ARG A 404 -12.72 29.37 3.31
N VAL A 405 -13.94 28.95 3.54
CA VAL A 405 -14.37 27.57 3.39
C VAL A 405 -14.82 27.35 1.93
N PRO A 406 -14.28 26.36 1.19
CA PRO A 406 -14.80 26.00 -0.13
C PRO A 406 -16.29 25.69 -0.10
N GLU A 407 -17.00 26.02 -1.19
CA GLU A 407 -18.45 25.87 -1.27
C GLU A 407 -18.94 24.47 -0.91
N ALA A 408 -18.25 23.42 -1.35
CA ALA A 408 -18.58 22.02 -1.09
C ALA A 408 -18.51 21.65 0.41
N LEU A 409 -17.78 22.41 1.22
CA LEU A 409 -17.62 22.16 2.67
C LEU A 409 -18.52 23.02 3.53
N ILE A 410 -19.17 24.06 2.99
CA ILE A 410 -20.10 24.91 3.73
C ILE A 410 -21.23 24.10 4.40
N PRO A 411 -21.84 23.09 3.74
CA PRO A 411 -22.89 22.28 4.39
C PRO A 411 -22.38 21.47 5.60
N TYR A 412 -21.10 21.18 5.68
CA TYR A 412 -20.47 20.43 6.77
C TYR A 412 -20.00 21.33 7.91
N MET A 413 -19.66 22.59 7.60
CA MET A 413 -19.16 23.57 8.56
C MET A 413 -20.23 24.51 9.09
N GLY A 414 -21.29 24.74 8.31
CA GLY A 414 -22.34 25.74 8.63
C GLY A 414 -21.86 27.19 8.56
N LYS A 415 -20.70 27.44 7.91
CA LYS A 415 -20.10 28.78 7.77
C LYS A 415 -19.19 28.88 6.55
N GLU A 416 -18.99 30.09 6.06
CA GLU A 416 -18.19 30.38 4.87
C GLU A 416 -16.72 30.74 5.18
N VAL A 417 -16.43 31.06 6.43
CA VAL A 417 -15.08 31.48 6.90
C VAL A 417 -14.80 30.84 8.24
N LEU A 418 -13.56 30.37 8.43
CA LEU A 418 -13.07 29.88 9.71
C LEU A 418 -12.75 31.05 10.63
N GLU A 419 -13.32 31.06 11.83
CA GLU A 419 -13.09 32.11 12.82
C GLU A 419 -11.92 31.76 13.76
N PRO A 420 -11.18 32.76 14.22
CA PRO A 420 -10.13 32.56 15.22
C PRO A 420 -10.67 31.88 16.47
N CYS A 421 -9.84 31.04 17.09
CA CYS A 421 -10.14 30.46 18.40
C CYS A 421 -9.67 31.45 19.47
N VAL A 422 -10.63 32.11 20.12
CA VAL A 422 -10.38 33.07 21.19
C VAL A 422 -9.95 32.35 22.48
#